data_9a08fbb57c9d18fb2675a373000c663e
#
_entry.id   9a08fbb57c9d18fb2675a373000c663e
#
_cell.length_a   1.000
_cell.length_b   1.000
_cell.length_c   1.000
_cell.angle_alpha   90.00
_cell.angle_beta   90.00
_cell.angle_gamma   90.00
#
_symmetry.space_group_name_H-M   'P 1'
#
loop_
_entity.id
_entity.type
_entity.pdbx_description
1 polymer ?
#
loop_
_entity_poly.entity_id
_entity_poly.type
_entity_poly.pdbx_seq_one_letter_code
_entity_poly.pdbx_strand_id
1 'polypeptide(L)'
;MASKKTQKTEKINVNAEVQRLRAEGPRRLYLLYGPETYLSEFYLNKLRTTCLPDGEDSFSYKRMDGPELDLQKLGESIDAMPFMTERTFIELRDIDLGKVRQGDELLKLLKDIPDYCTVAFYTKEEQYAPDGRLKLVKGIKAIGTELVFSEQSQGELIRWIARRFEAVGKQVEMEAAQQIFFFSGGLMNNMIPEIEKIAGYAKGNRVTLADVNAVGSRLPAAEVFDLTDYIGQKQYDRAMEVLHDLIAADADGSDPIVLLALLGTQMRRLYVARYAIDRQLGTKYVMDTCGIRYDFIARKLITAAHGFAPDQLRRAVELCAETDYQMKSSSTDDMELLKDLILRIATGEKRADY
;
A
#
# COMPACT_ATOMS: atom_id res chain seq x y z
N MET A 1 27.33 3.36 8.45
CA MET A 1 25.93 3.05 8.08
C MET A 1 25.19 2.57 9.32
N ALA A 2 24.43 3.42 9.96
CA ALA A 2 23.74 3.09 11.19
C ALA A 2 22.42 2.38 10.86
N SER A 3 22.29 1.14 11.29
CA SER A 3 21.06 0.34 11.23
C SER A 3 19.96 1.09 12.00
N LYS A 4 18.93 1.60 11.29
CA LYS A 4 17.69 2.06 11.90
C LYS A 4 17.03 0.85 12.57
N LYS A 5 17.14 0.74 13.89
CA LYS A 5 16.25 -0.11 14.68
C LYS A 5 14.83 0.44 14.51
N THR A 6 14.07 -0.16 13.61
CA THR A 6 12.62 0.03 13.53
C THR A 6 12.04 -0.47 14.84
N GLN A 7 11.55 0.43 15.69
CA GLN A 7 10.72 0.03 16.82
C GLN A 7 9.57 -0.78 16.26
N LYS A 8 9.45 -2.04 16.72
CA LYS A 8 8.29 -2.88 16.44
C LYS A 8 7.07 -2.20 17.10
N THR A 9 6.36 -1.39 16.33
CA THR A 9 5.03 -0.90 16.73
C THR A 9 4.14 -2.13 16.85
N GLU A 10 3.53 -2.36 17.99
CA GLU A 10 2.61 -3.47 18.18
C GLU A 10 1.48 -3.35 17.17
N LYS A 11 1.19 -4.45 16.46
CA LYS A 11 0.14 -4.50 15.45
C LYS A 11 -1.21 -4.32 16.14
N ILE A 12 -1.92 -3.27 15.76
CA ILE A 12 -3.26 -3.01 16.29
C ILE A 12 -4.25 -4.11 15.88
N ASN A 13 -5.04 -4.58 16.83
CA ASN A 13 -6.22 -5.40 16.56
C ASN A 13 -7.45 -4.48 16.41
N VAL A 14 -7.78 -4.14 15.17
CA VAL A 14 -8.89 -3.22 14.86
C VAL A 14 -10.22 -3.68 15.45
N ASN A 15 -10.50 -4.98 15.44
CA ASN A 15 -11.75 -5.51 16.03
C ASN A 15 -11.79 -5.31 17.54
N ALA A 16 -10.68 -5.52 18.24
CA ALA A 16 -10.58 -5.27 19.67
C ALA A 16 -10.78 -3.77 20.00
N GLU A 17 -10.19 -2.88 19.17
CA GLU A 17 -10.38 -1.43 19.35
C GLU A 17 -11.82 -0.99 19.06
N VAL A 18 -12.50 -1.57 18.08
CA VAL A 18 -13.93 -1.32 17.84
C VAL A 18 -14.80 -1.82 19.00
N GLN A 19 -14.47 -2.97 19.60
CA GLN A 19 -15.18 -3.46 20.78
C GLN A 19 -14.94 -2.55 21.99
N ARG A 20 -13.69 -2.11 22.19
CA ARG A 20 -13.36 -1.14 23.24
C ARG A 20 -14.13 0.17 23.05
N LEU A 21 -14.18 0.70 21.82
CA LEU A 21 -14.94 1.91 21.49
C LEU A 21 -16.42 1.78 21.86
N ARG A 22 -17.02 0.59 21.63
CA ARG A 22 -18.42 0.31 22.00
C ARG A 22 -18.63 0.19 23.50
N ALA A 23 -17.67 -0.39 24.24
CA ALA A 23 -17.78 -0.63 25.67
C ALA A 23 -17.45 0.61 26.53
N GLU A 24 -16.40 1.35 26.16
CA GLU A 24 -15.85 2.46 26.94
C GLU A 24 -16.24 3.84 26.37
N GLY A 25 -16.77 3.89 25.14
CA GLY A 25 -17.02 5.13 24.42
C GLY A 25 -15.76 5.74 23.79
N PRO A 26 -15.92 6.88 23.09
CA PRO A 26 -14.83 7.57 22.44
C PRO A 26 -13.97 8.33 23.45
N ARG A 27 -12.65 8.33 23.21
CA ARG A 27 -11.68 9.19 23.94
C ARG A 27 -11.64 10.58 23.31
N ARG A 28 -11.01 11.54 23.98
CA ARG A 28 -10.98 12.93 23.54
C ARG A 28 -10.06 13.19 22.34
N LEU A 29 -8.94 12.46 22.23
CA LEU A 29 -7.94 12.69 21.18
C LEU A 29 -7.46 11.39 20.57
N TYR A 30 -7.43 11.35 19.23
CA TYR A 30 -6.90 10.24 18.45
C TYR A 30 -5.86 10.70 17.44
N LEU A 31 -4.88 9.83 17.16
CA LEU A 31 -3.89 9.97 16.11
C LEU A 31 -3.90 8.68 15.29
N LEU A 32 -4.52 8.72 14.10
CA LEU A 32 -4.78 7.59 13.21
C LEU A 32 -3.90 7.70 11.96
N TYR A 33 -3.01 6.75 11.75
CA TYR A 33 -2.14 6.73 10.57
C TYR A 33 -1.62 5.32 10.25
N GLY A 34 -0.97 5.16 9.09
CA GLY A 34 -0.32 3.92 8.68
C GLY A 34 -0.75 3.44 7.31
N PRO A 35 -0.03 2.46 6.74
CA PRO A 35 -0.22 2.04 5.36
C PRO A 35 -1.57 1.37 5.06
N GLU A 36 -2.24 0.78 6.07
CA GLU A 36 -3.53 0.13 5.86
C GLU A 36 -4.69 1.14 6.01
N THR A 37 -4.83 1.98 4.99
CA THR A 37 -5.78 3.11 4.99
C THR A 37 -7.25 2.65 4.99
N TYR A 38 -7.56 1.47 4.45
CA TYR A 38 -8.90 0.89 4.57
C TYR A 38 -9.32 0.66 6.03
N LEU A 39 -8.44 0.06 6.83
CA LEU A 39 -8.76 -0.21 8.24
C LEU A 39 -8.79 1.07 9.09
N SER A 40 -7.92 2.03 8.77
CA SER A 40 -7.94 3.32 9.48
C SER A 40 -9.20 4.12 9.17
N GLU A 41 -9.66 4.15 7.92
CA GLU A 41 -10.91 4.80 7.53
C GLU A 41 -12.13 4.05 8.08
N PHE A 42 -12.10 2.72 8.08
CA PHE A 42 -13.14 1.91 8.74
C PHE A 42 -13.26 2.25 10.23
N TYR A 43 -12.14 2.36 10.95
CA TYR A 43 -12.15 2.71 12.36
C TYR A 43 -12.60 4.16 12.58
N LEU A 44 -12.12 5.11 11.78
CA LEU A 44 -12.55 6.51 11.80
C LEU A 44 -14.07 6.65 11.62
N ASN A 45 -14.64 5.92 10.66
CA ASN A 45 -16.09 5.87 10.44
C ASN A 45 -16.85 5.31 11.65
N LYS A 46 -16.29 4.27 12.31
CA LYS A 46 -16.88 3.74 13.55
C LYS A 46 -16.81 4.74 14.69
N LEU A 47 -15.69 5.44 14.83
CA LEU A 47 -15.52 6.50 15.81
C LEU A 47 -16.52 7.63 15.59
N ARG A 48 -16.65 8.12 14.35
CA ARG A 48 -17.59 9.17 13.96
C ARG A 48 -19.04 8.79 14.23
N THR A 49 -19.47 7.60 13.78
CA THR A 49 -20.85 7.13 14.03
C THR A 49 -21.14 6.87 15.51
N THR A 50 -20.14 6.62 16.33
CA THR A 50 -20.30 6.51 17.78
C THR A 50 -20.45 7.90 18.43
N CYS A 51 -19.72 8.91 17.95
CA CYS A 51 -19.84 10.28 18.43
C CYS A 51 -21.13 10.95 17.92
N LEU A 52 -21.52 10.65 16.68
CA LEU A 52 -22.62 11.30 15.94
C LEU A 52 -23.56 10.24 15.37
N PRO A 53 -24.50 9.71 16.15
CA PRO A 53 -25.46 8.70 15.68
C PRO A 53 -26.34 9.19 14.51
N ASP A 54 -26.64 10.50 14.48
CA ASP A 54 -27.50 11.14 13.47
C ASP A 54 -26.74 11.46 12.15
N GLY A 55 -25.44 11.17 12.08
CA GLY A 55 -24.64 11.29 10.86
C GLY A 55 -23.83 12.59 10.73
N GLU A 56 -23.27 12.80 9.52
CA GLU A 56 -22.34 13.89 9.21
C GLU A 56 -23.05 15.27 9.02
N ASP A 57 -24.33 15.28 8.79
CA ASP A 57 -25.13 16.53 8.65
C ASP A 57 -25.33 17.25 9.98
N SER A 58 -24.83 16.68 11.09
CA SER A 58 -24.90 17.26 12.41
C SER A 58 -24.06 18.54 12.51
N PHE A 59 -24.62 19.59 13.11
CA PHE A 59 -23.87 20.79 13.48
C PHE A 59 -22.68 20.52 14.40
N SER A 60 -22.67 19.36 15.07
CA SER A 60 -21.61 18.89 15.94
C SER A 60 -20.45 18.17 15.21
N TYR A 61 -20.52 18.04 13.87
CA TYR A 61 -19.43 17.57 13.03
C TYR A 61 -18.64 18.74 12.44
N LYS A 62 -17.32 18.69 12.63
CA LYS A 62 -16.39 19.65 12.00
C LYS A 62 -15.27 18.90 11.32
N ARG A 63 -14.96 19.30 10.07
CA ARG A 63 -13.84 18.75 9.31
C ARG A 63 -12.92 19.85 8.84
N MET A 64 -11.63 19.64 9.01
CA MET A 64 -10.55 20.50 8.53
C MET A 64 -9.58 19.64 7.73
N ASP A 65 -9.30 20.03 6.49
CA ASP A 65 -8.46 19.31 5.56
C ASP A 65 -7.22 20.14 5.19
N GLY A 66 -6.14 19.43 4.86
CA GLY A 66 -4.96 20.03 4.26
C GLY A 66 -3.79 20.21 5.21
N PRO A 67 -2.62 20.60 4.69
CA PRO A 67 -1.37 20.63 5.46
C PRO A 67 -1.31 21.76 6.50
N GLU A 68 -2.13 22.80 6.33
CA GLU A 68 -2.20 23.96 7.22
C GLU A 68 -3.40 23.85 8.16
N LEU A 69 -3.17 24.10 9.45
CA LEU A 69 -4.18 24.04 10.49
C LEU A 69 -4.42 25.45 11.04
N ASP A 70 -5.68 25.92 10.93
CA ASP A 70 -6.12 27.14 11.57
C ASP A 70 -6.42 26.86 13.05
N LEU A 71 -5.54 27.30 13.94
CA LEU A 71 -5.65 27.06 15.38
C LEU A 71 -6.78 27.82 16.03
N GLN A 72 -7.13 29.02 15.53
CA GLN A 72 -8.26 29.78 16.04
C GLN A 72 -9.56 29.03 15.76
N LYS A 73 -9.77 28.62 14.50
CA LYS A 73 -10.95 27.86 14.08
C LYS A 73 -11.03 26.51 14.82
N LEU A 74 -9.88 25.85 15.06
CA LEU A 74 -9.85 24.62 15.83
C LEU A 74 -10.27 24.87 17.29
N GLY A 75 -9.75 25.93 17.94
CA GLY A 75 -10.12 26.31 19.31
C GLY A 75 -11.61 26.59 19.43
N GLU A 76 -12.16 27.42 18.54
CA GLU A 76 -13.60 27.71 18.47
C GLU A 76 -14.45 26.44 18.29
N SER A 77 -13.94 25.48 17.52
CA SER A 77 -14.63 24.20 17.27
C SER A 77 -14.56 23.26 18.48
N ILE A 78 -13.45 23.27 19.26
CA ILE A 78 -13.29 22.48 20.49
C ILE A 78 -14.21 23.00 21.58
N ASP A 79 -14.31 24.33 21.72
CA ASP A 79 -15.12 25.00 22.74
C ASP A 79 -16.63 25.00 22.40
N ALA A 80 -16.98 24.74 21.15
CA ALA A 80 -18.38 24.68 20.73
C ALA A 80 -19.12 23.53 21.39
N MET A 81 -20.17 23.84 22.14
CA MET A 81 -21.03 22.83 22.73
C MET A 81 -21.77 22.01 21.65
N PRO A 82 -21.94 20.70 21.86
CA PRO A 82 -22.72 19.88 20.94
C PRO A 82 -24.17 20.35 20.86
N PHE A 83 -24.71 20.37 19.66
CA PHE A 83 -26.10 20.76 19.41
C PHE A 83 -26.91 19.53 18.94
N MET A 84 -27.93 19.19 19.70
CA MET A 84 -28.80 18.01 19.46
C MET A 84 -28.07 16.65 19.46
N THR A 85 -26.83 16.60 19.91
CA THR A 85 -25.99 15.41 20.04
C THR A 85 -25.31 15.41 21.40
N GLU A 86 -24.81 14.25 21.85
CA GLU A 86 -24.08 14.16 23.12
C GLU A 86 -22.63 14.63 22.97
N ARG A 87 -22.09 14.65 21.75
CA ARG A 87 -20.68 14.94 21.48
C ARG A 87 -20.48 15.79 20.24
N THR A 88 -19.37 16.54 20.25
CA THR A 88 -18.79 17.16 19.05
C THR A 88 -17.68 16.26 18.51
N PHE A 89 -17.63 16.05 17.19
CA PHE A 89 -16.57 15.31 16.54
C PHE A 89 -15.81 16.20 15.55
N ILE A 90 -14.51 16.38 15.79
CA ILE A 90 -13.63 17.19 14.95
C ILE A 90 -12.65 16.25 14.24
N GLU A 91 -12.68 16.27 12.92
CA GLU A 91 -11.84 15.46 12.05
C GLU A 91 -10.79 16.34 11.37
N LEU A 92 -9.52 16.08 11.66
CA LEU A 92 -8.36 16.77 11.11
C LEU A 92 -7.67 15.84 10.10
N ARG A 93 -7.88 16.09 8.80
CA ARG A 93 -7.37 15.23 7.72
C ARG A 93 -6.11 15.78 7.11
N ASP A 94 -5.15 14.89 6.90
CA ASP A 94 -3.92 15.12 6.14
C ASP A 94 -3.10 16.32 6.66
N ILE A 95 -3.17 16.55 7.99
CA ILE A 95 -2.37 17.55 8.68
C ILE A 95 -0.95 17.05 8.87
N ASP A 96 0.03 17.71 8.27
CA ASP A 96 1.45 17.42 8.49
C ASP A 96 1.93 18.04 9.82
N LEU A 97 1.97 17.23 10.87
CA LEU A 97 2.41 17.64 12.20
C LEU A 97 3.86 18.18 12.22
N GLY A 98 4.67 17.85 11.21
CA GLY A 98 6.02 18.38 11.05
C GLY A 98 6.07 19.82 10.56
N LYS A 99 5.00 20.30 9.91
CA LYS A 99 4.89 21.64 9.34
C LYS A 99 4.10 22.62 10.21
N VAL A 100 3.47 22.15 11.30
CA VAL A 100 2.73 23.02 12.22
C VAL A 100 3.66 24.00 12.94
N ARG A 101 3.57 25.28 12.60
CA ARG A 101 4.46 26.33 13.14
C ARG A 101 4.25 26.62 14.62
N GLN A 102 3.00 26.55 15.10
CA GLN A 102 2.57 26.88 16.46
C GLN A 102 2.31 25.60 17.27
N GLY A 103 3.26 24.66 17.28
CA GLY A 103 3.08 23.34 17.91
C GLY A 103 2.80 23.36 19.41
N ASP A 104 3.37 24.34 20.15
CA ASP A 104 3.11 24.48 21.60
C ASP A 104 1.70 24.99 21.89
N GLU A 105 1.18 25.88 21.04
CA GLU A 105 -0.18 26.41 21.14
C GLU A 105 -1.21 25.32 20.79
N LEU A 106 -0.98 24.58 19.70
CA LEU A 106 -1.80 23.40 19.37
C LEU A 106 -1.81 22.39 20.52
N LEU A 107 -0.66 22.08 21.11
CA LEU A 107 -0.58 21.12 22.21
C LEU A 107 -1.35 21.61 23.45
N LYS A 108 -1.39 22.91 23.70
CA LYS A 108 -2.20 23.51 24.78
C LYS A 108 -3.69 23.29 24.49
N LEU A 109 -4.18 23.62 23.30
CA LEU A 109 -5.58 23.40 22.90
C LEU A 109 -5.97 21.91 23.04
N LEU A 110 -5.10 20.98 22.60
CA LEU A 110 -5.39 19.55 22.67
C LEU A 110 -5.39 18.99 24.10
N LYS A 111 -4.74 19.63 25.07
CA LYS A 111 -4.81 19.23 26.48
C LYS A 111 -6.13 19.60 27.13
N ASP A 112 -6.73 20.67 26.66
CA ASP A 112 -7.94 21.27 27.25
C ASP A 112 -9.23 20.81 26.53
N ILE A 113 -9.18 19.75 25.69
CA ILE A 113 -10.34 19.18 25.01
C ILE A 113 -11.39 18.76 26.05
N PRO A 114 -12.65 19.30 25.99
CA PRO A 114 -13.73 18.92 26.91
C PRO A 114 -14.16 17.45 26.72
N ASP A 115 -14.80 16.87 27.74
CA ASP A 115 -15.28 15.49 27.69
C ASP A 115 -16.34 15.24 26.63
N TYR A 116 -17.06 16.25 26.22
CA TYR A 116 -18.07 16.19 25.13
C TYR A 116 -17.45 16.32 23.73
N CYS A 117 -16.14 16.54 23.59
CA CYS A 117 -15.49 16.73 22.32
C CYS A 117 -14.51 15.61 22.01
N THR A 118 -14.48 15.15 20.77
CA THR A 118 -13.50 14.17 20.26
C THR A 118 -12.80 14.76 19.05
N VAL A 119 -11.47 14.83 19.09
CA VAL A 119 -10.61 15.29 18.00
C VAL A 119 -9.84 14.09 17.42
N ALA A 120 -9.91 13.86 16.12
CA ALA A 120 -9.21 12.79 15.45
C ALA A 120 -8.30 13.34 14.34
N PHE A 121 -6.98 13.19 14.49
CA PHE A 121 -6.03 13.33 13.40
C PHE A 121 -6.06 12.07 12.57
N TYR A 122 -6.23 12.21 11.26
CA TYR A 122 -6.26 11.11 10.30
C TYR A 122 -5.50 11.48 9.02
N THR A 123 -4.71 10.55 8.50
CA THR A 123 -4.05 10.75 7.21
C THR A 123 -4.32 9.59 6.26
N LYS A 124 -4.52 9.93 4.97
CA LYS A 124 -4.66 8.96 3.87
C LYS A 124 -3.31 8.58 3.26
N GLU A 125 -2.25 9.30 3.56
CA GLU A 125 -0.93 9.00 3.01
C GLU A 125 -0.36 7.73 3.63
N GLU A 126 -0.24 6.67 2.83
CA GLU A 126 0.20 5.34 3.26
C GLU A 126 1.61 5.35 3.88
N GLN A 127 2.49 6.22 3.40
CA GLN A 127 3.86 6.32 3.87
C GLN A 127 4.04 7.33 5.01
N TYR A 128 2.98 8.06 5.38
CA TYR A 128 3.06 9.02 6.46
C TYR A 128 3.25 8.35 7.80
N ALA A 129 4.27 8.80 8.51
CA ALA A 129 4.49 8.50 9.92
C ALA A 129 4.97 9.77 10.62
N PRO A 130 4.23 10.26 11.64
CA PRO A 130 4.62 11.48 12.34
C PRO A 130 5.99 11.30 13.00
N ASP A 131 6.88 12.29 12.85
CA ASP A 131 8.22 12.23 13.45
C ASP A 131 8.14 12.25 14.98
N GLY A 132 8.32 11.08 15.60
CA GLY A 132 8.29 10.91 17.05
C GLY A 132 9.36 11.67 17.83
N ARG A 133 10.31 12.37 17.16
CA ARG A 133 11.30 13.24 17.82
C ARG A 133 10.72 14.60 18.13
N LEU A 134 9.70 15.04 17.39
CA LEU A 134 9.07 16.34 17.57
C LEU A 134 8.33 16.42 18.90
N LYS A 135 8.48 17.55 19.59
CA LYS A 135 7.82 17.85 20.87
C LYS A 135 6.29 17.75 20.77
N LEU A 136 5.73 18.28 19.67
CA LEU A 136 4.30 18.21 19.38
C LEU A 136 3.81 16.77 19.29
N VAL A 137 4.46 15.94 18.49
CA VAL A 137 4.09 14.52 18.31
C VAL A 137 4.19 13.74 19.62
N LYS A 138 5.26 13.94 20.39
CA LYS A 138 5.40 13.34 21.73
C LYS A 138 4.26 13.76 22.66
N GLY A 139 3.91 15.05 22.62
CA GLY A 139 2.82 15.59 23.43
C GLY A 139 1.47 14.99 23.05
N ILE A 140 1.13 14.92 21.77
CA ILE A 140 -0.11 14.30 21.27
C ILE A 140 -0.19 12.82 21.69
N LYS A 141 0.89 12.06 21.51
CA LYS A 141 0.94 10.64 21.92
C LYS A 141 0.80 10.44 23.44
N ALA A 142 1.26 11.39 24.24
CA ALA A 142 1.17 11.31 25.69
C ALA A 142 -0.25 11.55 26.24
N ILE A 143 -1.06 12.37 25.56
CA ILE A 143 -2.41 12.75 26.00
C ILE A 143 -3.52 12.07 25.19
N GLY A 144 -3.20 11.57 23.99
CA GLY A 144 -4.14 10.95 23.06
C GLY A 144 -3.96 9.45 22.90
N THR A 145 -4.80 8.88 22.07
CA THR A 145 -4.73 7.47 21.67
C THR A 145 -4.10 7.39 20.28
N GLU A 146 -2.90 6.80 20.20
CA GLU A 146 -2.23 6.51 18.95
C GLU A 146 -2.67 5.15 18.41
N LEU A 147 -3.17 5.10 17.19
CA LEU A 147 -3.54 3.87 16.49
C LEU A 147 -2.80 3.80 15.15
N VAL A 148 -1.88 2.83 15.05
CA VAL A 148 -1.06 2.62 13.84
C VAL A 148 -1.61 1.43 13.06
N PHE A 149 -2.16 1.70 11.89
CA PHE A 149 -2.76 0.70 11.00
C PHE A 149 -1.69 0.10 10.09
N SER A 150 -1.01 -0.91 10.60
CA SER A 150 0.02 -1.63 9.87
C SER A 150 -0.58 -2.55 8.81
N GLU A 151 0.17 -2.79 7.74
CA GLU A 151 -0.18 -3.78 6.73
C GLU A 151 -0.47 -5.14 7.35
N GLN A 152 -1.46 -5.83 6.80
CA GLN A 152 -1.90 -7.12 7.30
C GLN A 152 -0.99 -8.25 6.81
N SER A 153 -0.95 -9.38 7.52
CA SER A 153 -0.25 -10.56 7.04
C SER A 153 -0.99 -11.18 5.85
N GLN A 154 -0.28 -11.90 4.98
CA GLN A 154 -0.88 -12.61 3.87
C GLN A 154 -2.06 -13.50 4.30
N GLY A 155 -1.89 -14.27 5.37
CA GLY A 155 -2.95 -15.15 5.86
C GLY A 155 -4.18 -14.41 6.36
N GLU A 156 -4.03 -13.20 6.91
CA GLU A 156 -5.16 -12.34 7.31
C GLU A 156 -5.88 -11.79 6.09
N LEU A 157 -5.13 -11.33 5.07
CA LEU A 157 -5.70 -10.81 3.84
C LEU A 157 -6.43 -11.89 3.03
N ILE A 158 -5.86 -13.09 2.91
CA ILE A 158 -6.53 -14.21 2.24
C ILE A 158 -7.85 -14.57 2.95
N ARG A 159 -7.86 -14.65 4.28
CA ARG A 159 -9.09 -14.88 5.05
C ARG A 159 -10.08 -13.72 4.91
N TRP A 160 -9.60 -12.50 4.78
CA TRP A 160 -10.44 -11.33 4.58
C TRP A 160 -11.06 -11.34 3.18
N ILE A 161 -10.31 -11.69 2.12
CA ILE A 161 -10.82 -11.87 0.76
C ILE A 161 -11.93 -12.95 0.77
N ALA A 162 -11.69 -14.10 1.40
CA ALA A 162 -12.68 -15.18 1.48
C ALA A 162 -13.99 -14.70 2.13
N ARG A 163 -13.90 -14.02 3.27
CA ARG A 163 -15.09 -13.45 3.95
C ARG A 163 -15.84 -12.42 3.11
N ARG A 164 -15.13 -11.66 2.27
CA ARG A 164 -15.78 -10.70 1.36
C ARG A 164 -16.58 -11.40 0.27
N PHE A 165 -16.05 -12.49 -0.30
CA PHE A 165 -16.81 -13.32 -1.25
C PHE A 165 -18.00 -14.03 -0.58
N GLU A 166 -17.81 -14.54 0.64
CA GLU A 166 -18.91 -15.13 1.41
C GLU A 166 -20.05 -14.13 1.65
N ALA A 167 -19.74 -12.88 1.94
CA ALA A 167 -20.74 -11.83 2.15
C ALA A 167 -21.61 -11.55 0.91
N VAL A 168 -21.15 -11.90 -0.30
CA VAL A 168 -21.91 -11.81 -1.56
C VAL A 168 -22.38 -13.20 -2.07
N GLY A 169 -22.37 -14.21 -1.19
CA GLY A 169 -22.87 -15.55 -1.49
C GLY A 169 -21.96 -16.41 -2.36
N LYS A 170 -20.65 -16.09 -2.42
CA LYS A 170 -19.67 -16.83 -3.22
C LYS A 170 -18.55 -17.42 -2.36
N GLN A 171 -17.92 -18.48 -2.88
CA GLN A 171 -16.71 -19.08 -2.31
C GLN A 171 -15.54 -18.88 -3.27
N VAL A 172 -14.41 -18.42 -2.77
CA VAL A 172 -13.19 -18.21 -3.56
C VAL A 172 -12.21 -19.35 -3.33
N GLU A 173 -11.62 -19.86 -4.41
CA GLU A 173 -10.51 -20.82 -4.34
C GLU A 173 -9.26 -20.16 -3.72
N MET A 174 -8.45 -20.94 -3.02
CA MET A 174 -7.22 -20.45 -2.38
C MET A 174 -6.28 -19.79 -3.38
N GLU A 175 -6.08 -20.40 -4.53
CA GLU A 175 -5.22 -19.89 -5.61
C GLU A 175 -5.79 -18.59 -6.19
N ALA A 176 -7.11 -18.50 -6.37
CA ALA A 176 -7.79 -17.29 -6.81
C ALA A 176 -7.61 -16.14 -5.80
N ALA A 177 -7.77 -16.42 -4.51
CA ALA A 177 -7.55 -15.42 -3.46
C ALA A 177 -6.08 -14.95 -3.40
N GLN A 178 -5.13 -15.85 -3.59
CA GLN A 178 -3.70 -15.51 -3.69
C GLN A 178 -3.39 -14.65 -4.92
N GLN A 179 -4.06 -14.92 -6.03
CA GLN A 179 -3.90 -14.14 -7.25
C GLN A 179 -4.46 -12.73 -7.11
N ILE A 180 -5.65 -12.57 -6.51
CA ILE A 180 -6.22 -11.25 -6.19
C ILE A 180 -5.25 -10.46 -5.30
N PHE A 181 -4.75 -11.09 -4.25
CA PHE A 181 -3.74 -10.49 -3.37
C PHE A 181 -2.50 -10.03 -4.15
N PHE A 182 -2.00 -10.85 -5.07
CA PHE A 182 -0.83 -10.52 -5.90
C PHE A 182 -1.10 -9.35 -6.85
N PHE A 183 -2.24 -9.35 -7.54
CA PHE A 183 -2.64 -8.29 -8.46
C PHE A 183 -2.80 -6.94 -7.76
N SER A 184 -3.29 -6.95 -6.52
CA SER A 184 -3.62 -5.75 -5.74
C SER A 184 -2.47 -5.24 -4.85
N GLY A 185 -1.30 -5.87 -4.87
CA GLY A 185 -0.13 -5.45 -4.10
C GLY A 185 -0.25 -5.60 -2.58
N GLY A 186 -1.28 -6.30 -2.08
CA GLY A 186 -1.46 -6.60 -0.65
C GLY A 186 -2.17 -5.52 0.17
N LEU A 187 -2.73 -4.47 -0.45
CA LEU A 187 -3.52 -3.44 0.22
C LEU A 187 -5.03 -3.67 0.04
N MET A 188 -5.79 -3.56 1.13
CA MET A 188 -7.23 -3.83 1.13
C MET A 188 -8.01 -2.90 0.19
N ASN A 189 -7.63 -1.62 0.08
CA ASN A 189 -8.28 -0.66 -0.80
C ASN A 189 -8.23 -1.10 -2.28
N ASN A 190 -7.11 -1.70 -2.70
CA ASN A 190 -6.95 -2.18 -4.07
C ASN A 190 -7.74 -3.49 -4.31
N MET A 191 -7.93 -4.28 -3.25
CA MET A 191 -8.65 -5.56 -3.35
C MET A 191 -10.16 -5.41 -3.44
N ILE A 192 -10.74 -4.37 -2.82
CA ILE A 192 -12.20 -4.19 -2.76
C ILE A 192 -12.84 -4.12 -4.14
N PRO A 193 -12.43 -3.19 -5.04
CA PRO A 193 -13.01 -3.10 -6.37
C PRO A 193 -12.76 -4.37 -7.20
N GLU A 194 -11.62 -5.03 -6.99
CA GLU A 194 -11.32 -6.29 -7.67
C GLU A 194 -12.25 -7.42 -7.21
N ILE A 195 -12.48 -7.55 -5.90
CA ILE A 195 -13.41 -8.54 -5.36
C ILE A 195 -14.83 -8.33 -5.90
N GLU A 196 -15.31 -7.09 -5.92
CA GLU A 196 -16.65 -6.74 -6.42
C GLU A 196 -16.79 -7.06 -7.92
N LYS A 197 -15.78 -6.68 -8.72
CA LYS A 197 -15.75 -6.95 -10.17
C LYS A 197 -15.72 -8.44 -10.47
N ILE A 198 -14.82 -9.18 -9.81
CA ILE A 198 -14.68 -10.63 -10.01
C ILE A 198 -15.94 -11.36 -9.53
N ALA A 199 -16.52 -10.93 -8.40
CA ALA A 199 -17.77 -11.50 -7.90
C ALA A 199 -18.94 -11.30 -8.89
N GLY A 200 -18.99 -10.14 -9.55
CA GLY A 200 -19.98 -9.87 -10.60
C GLY A 200 -19.77 -10.69 -11.87
N TYR A 201 -18.52 -11.00 -12.22
CA TYR A 201 -18.18 -11.77 -13.43
C TYR A 201 -18.38 -13.27 -13.27
N ALA A 202 -17.94 -13.84 -12.15
CA ALA A 202 -17.95 -15.28 -11.91
C ALA A 202 -19.37 -15.87 -11.99
N LYS A 203 -19.56 -16.88 -12.86
CA LYS A 203 -20.83 -17.58 -13.00
C LYS A 203 -20.97 -18.63 -11.90
N GLY A 204 -22.01 -18.53 -11.09
CA GLY A 204 -22.26 -19.48 -9.98
C GLY A 204 -21.60 -19.06 -8.67
N ASN A 205 -21.52 -19.99 -7.71
CA ASN A 205 -21.14 -19.71 -6.34
C ASN A 205 -19.62 -19.84 -6.07
N ARG A 206 -18.84 -20.33 -7.03
CA ARG A 206 -17.39 -20.58 -6.89
C ARG A 206 -16.62 -19.64 -7.78
N VAL A 207 -15.65 -18.96 -7.20
CA VAL A 207 -14.70 -18.06 -7.89
C VAL A 207 -13.40 -18.82 -8.09
N THR A 208 -12.99 -18.99 -9.34
CA THR A 208 -11.80 -19.74 -9.75
C THR A 208 -10.64 -18.81 -10.12
N LEU A 209 -9.45 -19.39 -10.23
CA LEU A 209 -8.27 -18.67 -10.76
C LEU A 209 -8.52 -18.16 -12.20
N ALA A 210 -9.28 -18.91 -13.02
CA ALA A 210 -9.63 -18.49 -14.38
C ALA A 210 -10.50 -17.21 -14.38
N ASP A 211 -11.46 -17.10 -13.45
CA ASP A 211 -12.29 -15.90 -13.31
C ASP A 211 -11.44 -14.68 -12.95
N VAL A 212 -10.49 -14.83 -12.03
CA VAL A 212 -9.56 -13.77 -11.61
C VAL A 212 -8.68 -13.32 -12.78
N ASN A 213 -8.12 -14.26 -13.53
CA ASN A 213 -7.25 -13.95 -14.67
C ASN A 213 -8.01 -13.29 -15.83
N ALA A 214 -9.33 -13.58 -15.97
CA ALA A 214 -10.15 -13.03 -17.04
C ALA A 214 -10.49 -11.55 -16.87
N VAL A 215 -10.70 -11.09 -15.62
CA VAL A 215 -11.20 -9.72 -15.37
C VAL A 215 -10.41 -8.96 -14.31
N GLY A 216 -9.51 -9.62 -13.58
CA GLY A 216 -8.71 -8.97 -12.53
C GLY A 216 -7.76 -7.93 -13.12
N SER A 217 -7.81 -6.69 -12.61
CA SER A 217 -6.83 -5.66 -12.94
C SER A 217 -5.54 -5.88 -12.17
N ARG A 218 -4.42 -5.67 -12.85
CA ARG A 218 -3.09 -5.84 -12.28
C ARG A 218 -2.46 -4.48 -12.00
N LEU A 219 -1.82 -4.33 -10.87
CA LEU A 219 -0.93 -3.19 -10.66
C LEU A 219 0.30 -3.31 -11.58
N PRO A 220 0.93 -2.19 -11.99
CA PRO A 220 2.10 -2.21 -12.88
C PRO A 220 3.23 -3.15 -12.40
N ALA A 221 3.43 -3.27 -11.10
CA ALA A 221 4.42 -4.21 -10.54
C ALA A 221 4.07 -5.69 -10.80
N ALA A 222 2.78 -6.04 -10.84
CA ALA A 222 2.34 -7.40 -11.18
C ALA A 222 2.46 -7.66 -12.70
N GLU A 223 2.20 -6.67 -13.53
CA GLU A 223 2.38 -6.76 -14.97
C GLU A 223 3.86 -6.90 -15.36
N VAL A 224 4.75 -6.12 -14.73
CA VAL A 224 6.21 -6.27 -14.91
C VAL A 224 6.68 -7.66 -14.46
N PHE A 225 6.06 -8.23 -13.41
CA PHE A 225 6.35 -9.61 -13.03
C PHE A 225 5.95 -10.59 -14.14
N ASP A 226 4.73 -10.49 -14.66
CA ASP A 226 4.22 -11.35 -15.74
C ASP A 226 5.08 -11.20 -17.01
N LEU A 227 5.43 -9.97 -17.41
CA LEU A 227 6.34 -9.68 -18.52
C LEU A 227 7.67 -10.45 -18.36
N THR A 228 8.30 -10.34 -17.21
CA THR A 228 9.60 -10.99 -16.96
C THR A 228 9.48 -12.51 -16.87
N ASP A 229 8.38 -13.03 -16.33
CA ASP A 229 8.11 -14.46 -16.27
C ASP A 229 7.92 -15.06 -17.67
N TYR A 230 7.16 -14.40 -18.56
CA TYR A 230 7.03 -14.81 -19.96
C TYR A 230 8.36 -14.76 -20.73
N ILE A 231 9.20 -13.74 -20.49
CA ILE A 231 10.56 -13.69 -21.05
C ILE A 231 11.39 -14.92 -20.59
N GLY A 232 11.37 -15.24 -19.31
CA GLY A 232 12.07 -16.41 -18.76
C GLY A 232 11.58 -17.75 -19.32
N GLN A 233 10.28 -17.85 -19.60
CA GLN A 233 9.66 -19.01 -20.24
C GLN A 233 9.81 -19.03 -21.78
N LYS A 234 10.44 -18.00 -22.38
CA LYS A 234 10.58 -17.80 -23.85
C LYS A 234 9.25 -17.68 -24.59
N GLN A 235 8.20 -17.23 -23.90
CA GLN A 235 6.87 -16.96 -24.47
C GLN A 235 6.81 -15.48 -24.92
N TYR A 236 7.62 -15.17 -25.94
CA TYR A 236 7.84 -13.79 -26.38
C TYR A 236 6.58 -13.08 -26.87
N ASP A 237 5.65 -13.81 -27.53
CA ASP A 237 4.39 -13.24 -28.00
C ASP A 237 3.56 -12.69 -26.81
N ARG A 238 3.43 -13.49 -25.75
CA ARG A 238 2.76 -13.06 -24.52
C ARG A 238 3.48 -11.94 -23.79
N ALA A 239 4.81 -11.98 -23.78
CA ALA A 239 5.60 -10.88 -23.23
C ALA A 239 5.35 -9.56 -23.97
N MET A 240 5.21 -9.62 -25.31
CA MET A 240 4.89 -8.44 -26.12
C MET A 240 3.46 -7.95 -25.90
N GLU A 241 2.47 -8.83 -25.68
CA GLU A 241 1.11 -8.43 -25.30
C GLU A 241 1.11 -7.66 -23.97
N VAL A 242 1.78 -8.20 -22.94
CA VAL A 242 1.89 -7.51 -21.62
C VAL A 242 2.62 -6.18 -21.75
N LEU A 243 3.69 -6.12 -22.55
CA LEU A 243 4.40 -4.87 -22.82
C LEU A 243 3.51 -3.84 -23.52
N HIS A 244 2.72 -4.30 -24.51
CA HIS A 244 1.78 -3.42 -25.20
C HIS A 244 0.74 -2.85 -24.23
N ASP A 245 0.19 -3.68 -23.34
CA ASP A 245 -0.80 -3.27 -22.34
C ASP A 245 -0.19 -2.28 -21.33
N LEU A 246 1.05 -2.55 -20.86
CA LEU A 246 1.81 -1.64 -19.99
C LEU A 246 2.02 -0.26 -20.63
N ILE A 247 2.29 -0.22 -21.93
CA ILE A 247 2.49 1.03 -22.68
C ILE A 247 1.15 1.70 -22.99
N ALA A 248 0.10 0.92 -23.35
CA ALA A 248 -1.21 1.45 -23.69
C ALA A 248 -1.99 2.00 -22.49
N ALA A 249 -1.73 1.47 -21.30
CA ALA A 249 -2.26 2.01 -20.03
C ALA A 249 -1.78 3.45 -19.76
N ASP A 250 -0.86 3.95 -20.58
CA ASP A 250 -0.21 5.25 -20.51
C ASP A 250 -1.11 6.46 -20.90
N ALA A 251 -2.34 6.24 -21.31
CA ALA A 251 -3.30 7.35 -21.45
C ALA A 251 -3.60 8.04 -20.09
N ASP A 252 -3.20 7.42 -18.96
CA ASP A 252 -3.33 7.90 -17.58
C ASP A 252 -1.99 7.89 -16.77
N GLY A 253 -0.80 7.75 -17.41
CA GLY A 253 0.48 8.08 -16.80
C GLY A 253 1.34 6.94 -16.27
N SER A 254 1.62 5.90 -17.04
CA SER A 254 2.79 5.03 -16.76
C SER A 254 4.07 5.74 -17.22
N ASP A 255 4.63 6.57 -16.36
CA ASP A 255 5.92 7.23 -16.59
C ASP A 255 6.99 6.15 -16.91
N PRO A 256 7.69 6.21 -18.08
CA PRO A 256 8.73 5.26 -18.45
C PRO A 256 9.81 5.09 -17.37
N ILE A 257 10.09 6.16 -16.62
CA ILE A 257 11.02 6.14 -15.48
C ILE A 257 10.50 5.23 -14.37
N VAL A 258 9.20 5.26 -14.08
CA VAL A 258 8.57 4.38 -13.08
C VAL A 258 8.61 2.92 -13.54
N LEU A 259 8.30 2.67 -14.82
CA LEU A 259 8.38 1.32 -15.40
C LEU A 259 9.80 0.78 -15.38
N LEU A 260 10.80 1.60 -15.71
CA LEU A 260 12.22 1.24 -15.60
C LEU A 260 12.61 0.90 -14.16
N ALA A 261 12.15 1.67 -13.17
CA ALA A 261 12.41 1.41 -11.75
C ALA A 261 11.80 0.08 -11.29
N LEU A 262 10.58 -0.24 -11.73
CA LEU A 262 9.90 -1.51 -11.46
C LEU A 262 10.64 -2.68 -12.12
N LEU A 263 11.00 -2.55 -13.41
CA LEU A 263 11.75 -3.57 -14.15
C LEU A 263 13.13 -3.81 -13.51
N GLY A 264 13.87 -2.76 -13.19
CA GLY A 264 15.17 -2.88 -12.53
C GLY A 264 15.07 -3.53 -11.14
N THR A 265 14.00 -3.24 -10.39
CA THR A 265 13.73 -3.91 -9.12
C THR A 265 13.42 -5.39 -9.33
N GLN A 266 12.62 -5.72 -10.34
CA GLN A 266 12.27 -7.11 -10.67
C GLN A 266 13.51 -7.91 -11.12
N MET A 267 14.36 -7.35 -11.98
CA MET A 267 15.60 -8.01 -12.42
C MET A 267 16.54 -8.28 -11.24
N ARG A 268 16.72 -7.34 -10.32
CA ARG A 268 17.49 -7.55 -9.09
C ARG A 268 16.91 -8.66 -8.22
N ARG A 269 15.59 -8.72 -8.06
CA ARG A 269 14.90 -9.77 -7.30
C ARG A 269 15.07 -11.15 -7.94
N LEU A 270 14.95 -11.25 -9.26
CA LEU A 270 15.19 -12.49 -10.00
C LEU A 270 16.65 -12.93 -9.88
N TYR A 271 17.61 -11.99 -9.94
CA TYR A 271 19.04 -12.30 -9.74
C TYR A 271 19.31 -12.87 -8.34
N VAL A 272 18.73 -12.26 -7.28
CA VAL A 272 18.83 -12.76 -5.90
C VAL A 272 18.15 -14.12 -5.77
N ALA A 273 17.00 -14.32 -6.39
CA ALA A 273 16.30 -15.61 -6.38
C ALA A 273 17.12 -16.70 -7.11
N ARG A 274 17.73 -16.37 -8.25
CA ARG A 274 18.62 -17.28 -8.97
C ARG A 274 19.85 -17.65 -8.14
N TYR A 275 20.47 -16.67 -7.51
CA TYR A 275 21.59 -16.90 -6.58
C TYR A 275 21.18 -17.83 -5.41
N ALA A 276 19.97 -17.62 -4.87
CA ALA A 276 19.45 -18.47 -3.79
C ALA A 276 19.21 -19.92 -4.25
N ILE A 277 18.73 -20.13 -5.49
CA ILE A 277 18.59 -21.46 -6.10
C ILE A 277 19.95 -22.14 -6.20
N ASP A 278 20.93 -21.48 -6.80
CA ASP A 278 22.27 -22.04 -7.04
C ASP A 278 23.04 -22.40 -5.74
N ARG A 279 22.66 -21.68 -4.64
CA ARG A 279 23.25 -21.88 -3.30
C ARG A 279 22.35 -22.63 -2.32
N GLN A 280 21.14 -23.05 -2.73
CA GLN A 280 20.15 -23.77 -1.91
C GLN A 280 19.75 -23.02 -0.62
N LEU A 281 19.60 -21.67 -0.71
CA LEU A 281 19.34 -20.80 0.45
C LEU A 281 17.86 -20.66 0.83
N GLY A 282 16.93 -21.10 -0.02
CA GLY A 282 15.50 -21.10 0.23
C GLY A 282 14.82 -19.72 0.16
N THR A 283 13.47 -19.72 0.38
CA THR A 283 12.63 -18.51 0.28
C THR A 283 12.98 -17.43 1.29
N LYS A 284 13.37 -17.83 2.50
CA LYS A 284 13.71 -16.87 3.57
C LYS A 284 14.85 -15.93 3.17
N TYR A 285 15.88 -16.46 2.53
CA TYR A 285 16.99 -15.64 2.05
C TYR A 285 16.51 -14.59 1.02
N VAL A 286 15.66 -15.00 0.08
CA VAL A 286 15.08 -14.10 -0.93
C VAL A 286 14.24 -13.01 -0.26
N MET A 287 13.40 -13.39 0.72
CA MET A 287 12.59 -12.46 1.49
C MET A 287 13.45 -11.41 2.20
N ASP A 288 14.43 -11.85 2.97
CA ASP A 288 15.27 -10.98 3.78
C ASP A 288 16.14 -10.05 2.90
N THR A 289 16.69 -10.58 1.80
CA THR A 289 17.59 -9.81 0.91
C THR A 289 16.83 -8.81 0.03
N CYS A 290 15.65 -9.20 -0.47
CA CYS A 290 14.84 -8.36 -1.36
C CYS A 290 13.83 -7.45 -0.61
N GLY A 291 13.77 -7.53 0.72
CA GLY A 291 12.76 -6.83 1.51
C GLY A 291 11.34 -7.31 1.21
N ILE A 292 11.16 -8.59 0.82
CA ILE A 292 9.87 -9.16 0.49
C ILE A 292 9.21 -9.68 1.77
N ARG A 293 8.02 -9.20 2.03
CA ARG A 293 7.27 -9.52 3.24
C ARG A 293 6.52 -10.84 3.17
N TYR A 294 6.16 -11.27 1.97
CA TYR A 294 5.25 -12.38 1.72
C TYR A 294 5.95 -13.57 1.06
N ASP A 295 5.93 -14.73 1.71
CA ASP A 295 6.58 -15.97 1.24
C ASP A 295 6.08 -16.43 -0.14
N PHE A 296 4.79 -16.24 -0.41
CA PHE A 296 4.21 -16.54 -1.72
C PHE A 296 4.89 -15.77 -2.87
N ILE A 297 5.20 -14.47 -2.68
CA ILE A 297 5.91 -13.66 -3.69
C ILE A 297 7.35 -14.19 -3.87
N ALA A 298 8.01 -14.54 -2.79
CA ALA A 298 9.36 -15.13 -2.86
C ALA A 298 9.38 -16.47 -3.61
N ARG A 299 8.34 -17.31 -3.41
CA ARG A 299 8.19 -18.56 -4.17
C ARG A 299 7.94 -18.31 -5.65
N LYS A 300 7.06 -17.35 -6.01
CA LYS A 300 6.86 -16.95 -7.42
C LYS A 300 8.17 -16.50 -8.06
N LEU A 301 8.99 -15.69 -7.36
CA LEU A 301 10.28 -15.23 -7.86
C LEU A 301 11.26 -16.39 -8.07
N ILE A 302 11.33 -17.33 -7.13
CA ILE A 302 12.17 -18.53 -7.27
C ILE A 302 11.74 -19.35 -8.48
N THR A 303 10.44 -19.56 -8.67
CA THR A 303 9.91 -20.28 -9.84
C THR A 303 10.27 -19.57 -11.13
N ALA A 304 10.05 -18.26 -11.24
CA ALA A 304 10.37 -17.46 -12.44
C ALA A 304 11.87 -17.42 -12.72
N ALA A 305 12.72 -17.37 -11.67
CA ALA A 305 14.18 -17.32 -11.81
C ALA A 305 14.80 -18.59 -12.43
N HIS A 306 14.10 -19.72 -12.42
CA HIS A 306 14.55 -20.94 -13.13
C HIS A 306 14.65 -20.75 -14.65
N GLY A 307 13.86 -19.84 -15.23
CA GLY A 307 13.86 -19.54 -16.67
C GLY A 307 15.07 -18.73 -17.15
N PHE A 308 15.94 -18.25 -16.24
CA PHE A 308 17.05 -17.39 -16.58
C PHE A 308 18.41 -18.00 -16.20
N ALA A 309 19.42 -17.74 -17.04
CA ALA A 309 20.81 -17.99 -16.67
C ALA A 309 21.33 -16.88 -15.72
N PRO A 310 22.25 -17.18 -14.77
CA PRO A 310 22.81 -16.19 -13.86
C PRO A 310 23.44 -14.96 -14.56
N ASP A 311 24.19 -15.20 -15.63
CA ASP A 311 24.84 -14.15 -16.41
C ASP A 311 23.84 -13.28 -17.16
N GLN A 312 22.74 -13.86 -17.65
CA GLN A 312 21.64 -13.11 -18.28
C GLN A 312 21.00 -12.14 -17.29
N LEU A 313 20.71 -12.58 -16.07
CA LEU A 313 20.12 -11.71 -15.02
C LEU A 313 21.10 -10.63 -14.57
N ARG A 314 22.39 -10.95 -14.44
CA ARG A 314 23.41 -9.94 -14.15
C ARG A 314 23.45 -8.87 -15.24
N ARG A 315 23.50 -9.29 -16.52
CA ARG A 315 23.48 -8.36 -17.65
C ARG A 315 22.19 -7.55 -17.71
N ALA A 316 21.03 -8.13 -17.41
CA ALA A 316 19.75 -7.42 -17.35
C ALA A 316 19.76 -6.31 -16.28
N VAL A 317 20.36 -6.54 -15.13
CA VAL A 317 20.52 -5.49 -14.08
C VAL A 317 21.44 -4.35 -14.57
N GLU A 318 22.56 -4.70 -15.25
CA GLU A 318 23.47 -3.70 -15.86
C GLU A 318 22.74 -2.87 -16.92
N LEU A 319 21.98 -3.52 -17.81
CA LEU A 319 21.20 -2.87 -18.86
C LEU A 319 20.16 -1.88 -18.27
N CYS A 320 19.48 -2.24 -17.18
CA CYS A 320 18.58 -1.31 -16.51
C CYS A 320 19.31 -0.04 -16.01
N ALA A 321 20.53 -0.18 -15.48
CA ALA A 321 21.32 0.95 -15.02
C ALA A 321 21.87 1.80 -16.20
N GLU A 322 22.26 1.17 -17.30
CA GLU A 322 22.66 1.85 -18.54
C GLU A 322 21.50 2.68 -19.12
N THR A 323 20.30 2.09 -19.15
CA THR A 323 19.08 2.78 -19.64
C THR A 323 18.69 3.94 -18.73
N ASP A 324 18.75 3.79 -17.41
CA ASP A 324 18.50 4.90 -16.47
C ASP A 324 19.46 6.07 -16.70
N TYR A 325 20.71 5.78 -16.97
CA TYR A 325 21.69 6.82 -17.34
C TYR A 325 21.33 7.48 -18.69
N GLN A 326 20.92 6.70 -19.71
CA GLN A 326 20.55 7.22 -21.02
C GLN A 326 19.30 8.12 -20.94
N MET A 327 18.25 7.74 -20.22
CA MET A 327 17.05 8.56 -20.00
C MET A 327 17.39 9.92 -19.35
N LYS A 328 18.41 9.97 -18.50
CA LYS A 328 18.84 11.22 -17.81
C LYS A 328 19.85 12.07 -18.60
N SER A 329 20.54 11.50 -19.58
CA SER A 329 21.68 12.15 -20.25
C SER A 329 21.53 12.31 -21.75
N SER A 330 20.52 11.69 -22.39
CA SER A 330 20.28 11.81 -23.83
C SER A 330 18.95 12.52 -24.11
N SER A 331 18.74 12.89 -25.38
CA SER A 331 17.47 13.43 -25.89
C SER A 331 16.61 12.35 -26.56
N THR A 332 16.97 11.09 -26.43
CA THR A 332 16.19 9.96 -26.96
C THR A 332 14.90 9.81 -26.18
N ASP A 333 13.83 9.45 -26.84
CA ASP A 333 12.54 9.21 -26.21
C ASP A 333 12.64 8.08 -25.17
N ASP A 334 12.17 8.33 -23.94
CA ASP A 334 12.31 7.40 -22.81
C ASP A 334 11.56 6.09 -23.04
N MET A 335 10.44 6.13 -23.77
CA MET A 335 9.67 4.94 -24.10
C MET A 335 10.41 4.06 -25.12
N GLU A 336 11.10 4.66 -26.09
CA GLU A 336 11.92 3.91 -27.03
C GLU A 336 13.13 3.27 -26.35
N LEU A 337 13.76 3.95 -25.40
CA LEU A 337 14.83 3.38 -24.56
C LEU A 337 14.32 2.19 -23.74
N LEU A 338 13.10 2.28 -23.18
CA LEU A 338 12.49 1.20 -22.42
C LEU A 338 12.17 -0.03 -23.31
N LYS A 339 11.64 0.18 -24.50
CA LYS A 339 11.37 -0.90 -25.48
C LYS A 339 12.66 -1.61 -25.88
N ASP A 340 13.72 -0.84 -26.19
CA ASP A 340 15.03 -1.40 -26.53
C ASP A 340 15.59 -2.24 -25.37
N LEU A 341 15.53 -1.70 -24.15
CA LEU A 341 15.95 -2.44 -22.95
C LEU A 341 15.25 -3.80 -22.82
N ILE A 342 13.93 -3.83 -22.97
CA ILE A 342 13.15 -5.08 -22.84
C ILE A 342 13.54 -6.07 -23.92
N LEU A 343 13.75 -5.61 -25.16
CA LEU A 343 14.21 -6.43 -26.27
C LEU A 343 15.61 -7.03 -25.99
N ARG A 344 16.53 -6.25 -25.49
CA ARG A 344 17.89 -6.67 -25.13
C ARG A 344 17.88 -7.70 -23.99
N ILE A 345 17.03 -7.52 -22.99
CA ILE A 345 16.82 -8.50 -21.92
C ILE A 345 16.26 -9.82 -22.47
N ALA A 346 15.24 -9.74 -23.34
CA ALA A 346 14.58 -10.91 -23.94
C ALA A 346 15.52 -11.72 -24.84
N THR A 347 16.35 -11.05 -25.63
CA THR A 347 17.33 -11.70 -26.53
C THR A 347 18.55 -12.23 -25.80
N GLY A 348 18.73 -11.87 -24.52
CA GLY A 348 19.88 -12.29 -23.72
C GLY A 348 21.20 -11.67 -24.20
N GLU A 349 21.16 -10.38 -24.56
CA GLU A 349 22.36 -9.67 -25.03
C GLU A 349 23.56 -9.87 -24.08
N LYS A 350 24.65 -10.36 -24.65
CA LYS A 350 25.91 -10.51 -23.93
C LYS A 350 26.69 -9.19 -23.91
N ARG A 351 27.46 -8.97 -22.88
CA ARG A 351 28.42 -7.84 -22.85
C ARG A 351 29.37 -7.99 -24.03
N ALA A 352 29.54 -6.93 -24.82
CA ALA A 352 30.62 -6.91 -25.79
C ALA A 352 31.95 -6.95 -24.99
N ASP A 353 32.76 -7.99 -25.18
CA ASP A 353 34.11 -8.03 -24.64
C ASP A 353 34.92 -6.94 -25.32
N TYR A 354 35.28 -5.90 -24.58
CA TYR A 354 36.28 -4.88 -24.97
C TYR A 354 37.63 -5.27 -24.42
#